data_0febd86e1d1d2b7e4115eec16e917727
#
_entry.id   0febd86e1d1d2b7e4115eec16e917727
#
_cell.length_a   1.000
_cell.length_b   1.000
_cell.length_c   1.000
_cell.angle_alpha   90.00
_cell.angle_beta   90.00
_cell.angle_gamma   90.00
#
_symmetry.space_group_name_H-M   'P 1'
#
loop_
_entity.id
_entity.type
_entity.pdbx_description
1 polymer ?
#
loop_
_entity_poly.entity_id
_entity_poly.type
_entity_poly.pdbx_seq_one_letter_code
_entity_poly.pdbx_strand_id
1 'polypeptide(L)'
;IYMYSGENSFVKFRIARVMISDVIDVFGKEAVFSDETDTHVSVSVKVNERAAEQFAKSYGPDVIILQPERLREKMKAEMKRVWEAYRDK
;
A
#
# COMPACT_ATOMS: atom_id res chain seq x y z
N ILE A 1 -1.70 -13.68 4.61
CA ILE A 1 -0.31 -13.38 4.96
C ILE A 1 0.55 -13.47 3.72
N TYR A 2 1.38 -12.49 3.54
CA TYR A 2 2.27 -12.42 2.41
C TYR A 2 3.63 -13.00 2.80
N MET A 3 4.02 -14.06 2.11
CA MET A 3 5.27 -14.74 2.38
C MET A 3 6.17 -14.65 1.17
N TYR A 4 6.99 -13.63 1.14
CA TYR A 4 7.96 -13.42 0.08
C TYR A 4 9.37 -13.47 0.65
N SER A 5 10.30 -13.99 -0.14
CA SER A 5 11.71 -13.89 0.21
C SER A 5 12.21 -12.49 -0.10
N GLY A 6 13.27 -12.06 0.57
CA GLY A 6 13.86 -10.75 0.38
C GLY A 6 13.81 -9.92 1.64
N GLU A 7 14.43 -8.77 1.59
CA GLU A 7 14.53 -7.89 2.74
C GLU A 7 13.25 -7.11 2.97
N ASN A 8 12.96 -6.83 4.24
CA ASN A 8 11.87 -5.96 4.61
C ASN A 8 12.34 -4.51 4.62
N SER A 9 11.44 -3.63 4.24
CA SER A 9 11.68 -2.19 4.24
C SER A 9 10.51 -1.50 4.93
N PHE A 10 10.75 -0.29 5.43
CA PHE A 10 9.66 0.51 5.91
C PHE A 10 8.88 1.06 4.72
N VAL A 11 7.59 0.75 4.69
CA VAL A 11 6.69 1.24 3.65
C VAL A 11 5.61 2.05 4.33
N LYS A 12 5.34 3.24 3.80
CA LYS A 12 4.28 4.10 4.30
C LYS A 12 3.15 4.10 3.27
N PHE A 13 1.95 3.81 3.75
CA PHE A 13 0.73 3.82 2.95
C PHE A 13 -0.18 4.95 3.42
N ARG A 14 -0.99 5.47 2.51
CA ARG A 14 -2.20 6.20 2.89
C ARG A 14 -3.37 5.25 2.64
N ILE A 15 -4.19 5.01 3.64
CA ILE A 15 -5.31 4.09 3.51
C ILE A 15 -6.62 4.80 3.85
N ALA A 16 -7.70 4.35 3.25
CA ALA A 16 -9.04 4.78 3.67
C ALA A 16 -9.26 4.24 5.08
N ARG A 17 -9.95 5.01 5.92
CA ARG A 17 -10.14 4.61 7.33
C ARG A 17 -10.84 3.26 7.47
N VAL A 18 -11.70 2.91 6.53
CA VAL A 18 -12.38 1.60 6.54
C VAL A 18 -11.39 0.43 6.40
N MET A 19 -10.17 0.70 5.97
CA MET A 19 -9.15 -0.32 5.78
C MET A 19 -8.32 -0.61 7.04
N ILE A 20 -8.56 0.09 8.14
CA ILE A 20 -7.75 -0.07 9.37
C ILE A 20 -7.74 -1.52 9.84
N SER A 21 -8.90 -2.16 9.90
CA SER A 21 -8.99 -3.55 10.34
C SER A 21 -8.23 -4.49 9.41
N ASP A 22 -8.33 -4.25 8.10
CA ASP A 22 -7.62 -5.07 7.11
C ASP A 22 -6.11 -4.94 7.27
N VAL A 23 -5.63 -3.73 7.52
CA VAL A 23 -4.21 -3.48 7.74
C VAL A 23 -3.72 -4.22 8.99
N ILE A 24 -4.48 -4.15 10.07
CA ILE A 24 -4.13 -4.84 11.31
C ILE A 24 -4.11 -6.35 11.08
N ASP A 25 -5.09 -6.87 10.34
CA ASP A 25 -5.16 -8.31 10.06
C ASP A 25 -3.97 -8.79 9.22
N VAL A 26 -3.52 -7.97 8.26
CA VAL A 26 -2.43 -8.36 7.37
C VAL A 26 -1.06 -8.12 8.00
N PHE A 27 -0.86 -6.95 8.61
CA PHE A 27 0.47 -6.51 9.07
C PHE A 27 0.65 -6.56 10.58
N GLY A 28 -0.43 -6.76 11.32
CA GLY A 28 -0.35 -6.96 12.76
C GLY A 28 -0.08 -5.68 13.55
N LYS A 29 0.39 -5.90 14.77
CA LYS A 29 0.55 -4.81 15.76
C LYS A 29 1.72 -3.88 15.46
N GLU A 30 2.58 -4.24 14.53
CA GLU A 30 3.76 -3.43 14.20
C GLU A 30 3.43 -2.25 13.31
N ALA A 31 2.21 -2.21 12.77
CA ALA A 31 1.76 -1.08 11.96
C ALA A 31 1.61 0.16 12.84
N VAL A 32 2.21 1.26 12.41
CA VAL A 32 2.17 2.54 13.14
C VAL A 32 1.31 3.51 12.35
N PHE A 33 0.24 3.98 12.99
CA PHE A 33 -0.71 4.90 12.36
C PHE A 33 -0.37 6.34 12.68
N SER A 34 -0.56 7.22 11.70
CA SER A 34 -0.28 8.66 11.84
C SER A 34 -1.12 9.45 10.85
N ASP A 35 -1.08 10.77 10.97
CA ASP A 35 -1.71 11.70 10.01
C ASP A 35 -3.18 11.34 9.71
N GLU A 36 -3.93 11.08 10.75
CA GLU A 36 -5.34 10.71 10.60
C GLU A 36 -6.20 11.91 10.21
N THR A 37 -7.06 11.70 9.22
CA THR A 37 -8.08 12.66 8.81
C THR A 37 -9.45 11.99 8.93
N ASP A 38 -10.50 12.69 8.52
CA ASP A 38 -11.85 12.13 8.55
C ASP A 38 -12.00 10.93 7.62
N THR A 39 -11.22 10.88 6.55
CA THR A 39 -11.39 9.86 5.50
C THR A 39 -10.20 8.92 5.38
N HIS A 40 -9.02 9.34 5.79
CA HIS A 40 -7.78 8.60 5.57
C HIS A 40 -6.90 8.60 6.80
N VAL A 41 -5.94 7.69 6.80
CA VAL A 41 -4.89 7.62 7.80
C VAL A 41 -3.64 7.08 7.14
N SER A 42 -2.47 7.52 7.60
CA SER A 42 -1.21 6.96 7.14
C SER A 42 -0.81 5.81 8.03
N VAL A 43 -0.19 4.79 7.45
CA VAL A 43 0.33 3.65 8.20
C VAL A 43 1.73 3.35 7.73
N SER A 44 2.65 3.16 8.68
CA SER A 44 4.02 2.77 8.39
C SER A 44 4.26 1.38 8.96
N VAL A 45 4.84 0.51 8.17
CA VAL A 45 5.08 -0.85 8.58
C VAL A 45 6.34 -1.37 7.90
N LYS A 46 7.10 -2.20 8.61
CA LYS A 46 8.26 -2.86 8.03
C LYS A 46 7.79 -4.14 7.37
N VAL A 47 7.93 -4.22 6.05
CA VAL A 47 7.34 -5.29 5.26
C VAL A 47 8.15 -5.50 3.99
N ASN A 48 8.05 -6.71 3.44
CA ASN A 48 8.60 -6.99 2.13
C ASN A 48 7.89 -6.12 1.09
N GLU A 49 8.66 -5.48 0.20
CA GLU A 49 8.08 -4.54 -0.75
C GLU A 49 7.12 -5.19 -1.74
N ARG A 50 7.36 -6.44 -2.10
CA ARG A 50 6.44 -7.15 -3.00
C ARG A 50 5.10 -7.39 -2.31
N ALA A 51 5.13 -7.69 -1.03
CA ALA A 51 3.90 -7.83 -0.25
C ALA A 51 3.16 -6.49 -0.18
N ALA A 52 3.90 -5.39 -0.01
CA ALA A 52 3.30 -4.06 -0.01
C ALA A 52 2.65 -3.74 -1.35
N GLU A 53 3.32 -4.06 -2.46
CA GLU A 53 2.76 -3.86 -3.79
C GLU A 53 1.48 -4.66 -3.98
N GLN A 54 1.49 -5.92 -3.58
CA GLN A 54 0.30 -6.78 -3.71
C GLN A 54 -0.86 -6.25 -2.88
N PHE A 55 -0.57 -5.80 -1.68
CA PHE A 55 -1.61 -5.24 -0.83
C PHE A 55 -2.23 -3.99 -1.49
N ALA A 56 -1.39 -3.09 -1.97
CA ALA A 56 -1.87 -1.87 -2.64
C ALA A 56 -2.68 -2.20 -3.89
N LYS A 57 -2.23 -3.17 -4.69
CA LYS A 57 -2.94 -3.57 -5.90
C LYS A 57 -4.29 -4.20 -5.57
N SER A 58 -4.36 -4.96 -4.49
CA SER A 58 -5.58 -5.68 -4.11
C SER A 58 -6.71 -4.74 -3.69
N TYR A 59 -6.37 -3.58 -3.15
CA TYR A 59 -7.38 -2.68 -2.60
C TYR A 59 -7.56 -1.39 -3.39
N GLY A 60 -6.81 -1.26 -4.50
CA GLY A 60 -7.00 -0.17 -5.45
C GLY A 60 -6.81 1.21 -4.83
N PRO A 61 -7.77 2.12 -5.04
CA PRO A 61 -7.60 3.50 -4.59
C PRO A 61 -7.66 3.68 -3.08
N ASP A 62 -8.11 2.66 -2.34
CA ASP A 62 -8.20 2.75 -0.88
C ASP A 62 -6.85 2.56 -0.20
N VAL A 63 -5.83 2.12 -0.93
CA VAL A 63 -4.49 1.92 -0.39
C VAL A 63 -3.48 2.49 -1.39
N ILE A 64 -2.77 3.53 -0.98
CA ILE A 64 -1.79 4.21 -1.81
C ILE A 64 -0.43 4.16 -1.13
N ILE A 65 0.59 3.73 -1.85
CA ILE A 65 1.95 3.73 -1.32
C ILE A 65 2.50 5.16 -1.39
N LEU A 66 2.97 5.65 -0.25
CA LEU A 66 3.56 7.00 -0.16
C LEU A 66 5.08 6.94 -0.14
N GLN A 67 5.66 5.97 0.53
CA GLN A 67 7.11 5.82 0.68
C GLN A 67 7.48 4.34 0.68
N PRO A 68 8.64 3.96 0.20
CA PRO A 68 9.69 4.83 -0.36
C PRO A 68 9.29 5.39 -1.73
N GLU A 69 9.91 6.50 -2.09
CA GLU A 69 9.54 7.21 -3.32
C GLU A 69 9.68 6.32 -4.57
N ARG A 70 10.74 5.54 -4.67
CA ARG A 70 10.93 4.66 -5.83
C ARG A 70 9.81 3.64 -5.96
N LEU A 71 9.29 3.15 -4.85
CA LEU A 71 8.17 2.19 -4.86
C LEU A 71 6.88 2.88 -5.25
N ARG A 72 6.66 4.09 -4.73
CA ARG A 72 5.51 4.90 -5.11
C ARG A 72 5.51 5.17 -6.62
N GLU A 73 6.67 5.57 -7.17
CA GLU A 73 6.77 5.87 -8.59
C GLU A 73 6.59 4.62 -9.45
N LYS A 74 7.09 3.49 -8.98
CA LYS A 74 6.88 2.21 -9.66
C LYS A 74 5.39 1.87 -9.74
N MET A 75 4.68 2.00 -8.63
CA MET A 75 3.25 1.73 -8.57
C MET A 75 2.47 2.68 -9.47
N LYS A 76 2.85 3.96 -9.44
CA LYS A 76 2.22 4.97 -10.29
C LYS A 76 2.35 4.61 -11.76
N ALA A 77 3.54 4.19 -12.18
CA ALA A 77 3.78 3.81 -13.57
C ALA A 77 2.98 2.56 -13.96
N GLU A 78 2.91 1.57 -13.07
CA GLU A 78 2.12 0.36 -13.34
C GLU A 78 0.63 0.67 -13.44
N MET A 79 0.12 1.49 -12.54
CA MET A 79 -1.30 1.85 -12.56
C MET A 79 -1.64 2.65 -13.81
N LYS A 80 -0.73 3.49 -14.27
CA LYS A 80 -0.91 4.24 -15.51
C LYS A 80 -1.04 3.28 -16.69
N ARG A 81 -0.19 2.25 -16.76
CA ARG A 81 -0.28 1.25 -17.83
C ARG A 81 -1.59 0.49 -17.78
N VAL A 82 -2.04 0.14 -16.59
CA VAL A 82 -3.32 -0.55 -16.43
C VAL A 82 -4.46 0.34 -16.91
N TRP A 83 -4.45 1.60 -16.49
CA TRP A 83 -5.46 2.57 -16.90
C TRP A 83 -5.50 2.72 -18.42
N GLU A 84 -4.32 2.84 -19.04
CA GLU A 84 -4.23 2.99 -20.50
C GLU A 84 -4.76 1.77 -21.23
N ALA A 85 -4.52 0.58 -20.68
CA ALA A 85 -5.05 -0.65 -21.25
C ALA A 85 -6.59 -0.67 -21.24
N TYR A 86 -7.18 -0.21 -20.14
CA TYR A 86 -8.64 -0.15 -20.04
C TYR A 86 -9.22 0.99 -20.88
N ARG A 87 -8.51 2.09 -20.97
CA ARG A 87 -8.97 3.24 -21.74
C ARG A 87 -9.25 2.89 -23.20
N ASP A 88 -8.47 1.98 -23.75
CA ASP A 88 -8.57 1.60 -25.17
C ASP A 88 -9.66 0.54 -25.42
N LYS A 89 -10.45 0.18 -24.43
CA LYS A 89 -11.48 -0.85 -24.55
C LYS A 89 -12.90 -0.25 -24.69
#